data_32d6a43b36ea88e69ad01a1b9d6c39cf
#
_entry.id   32d6a43b36ea88e69ad01a1b9d6c39cf
#
_cell.length_a   1.000
_cell.length_b   1.000
_cell.length_c   1.000
_cell.angle_alpha   90.00
_cell.angle_beta   90.00
_cell.angle_gamma   90.00
#
_symmetry.space_group_name_H-M   'P 1'
#
loop_
_entity.id
_entity.type
_entity.pdbx_description
1 polymer ?
#
loop_
_entity_poly.entity_id
_entity_poly.type
_entity_poly.pdbx_seq_one_letter_code
_entity_poly.pdbx_strand_id
1 'polypeptide(L)'
;MRMSSGALLALVMLGATIGSASAQDVYALKIGCVLDPQHPLLVGGRRMAELAEKESGGKLKINLYPSSQLGGQREVLQNVQAGVVDGVLEATATLTNFVPQFGVIDLPYLARDQDTAFRLFDSPVFEQELVKPAAAAGFRVVHVWEVTFRNVYTRARPINSVADMKGLKLRVIPSPSYIALFRALGAAPTPMAFGEVYTALQQGVIDGAENDAVTYITTKHMEVARNLALTSHMMLANTFFISERVWQRLPDDLKQVLKKASLEARATVTAERAKRDTKALDDIRVAGINVTQPDLAPFTAVGQQTYKELAERLGNDLVSKVVGATK
;
A
#
# COMPACT_ATOMS: atom_id res chain seq x y z
N MET A 1 60.06 -77.10 18.19
CA MET A 1 59.84 -76.50 19.50
C MET A 1 59.87 -74.95 19.34
N ARG A 2 58.85 -74.31 19.66
CA ARG A 2 58.54 -72.88 19.90
C ARG A 2 57.36 -72.35 19.06
N MET A 3 56.28 -72.25 19.80
CA MET A 3 55.07 -71.57 19.48
C MET A 3 55.33 -70.05 19.44
N SER A 4 54.72 -69.33 18.48
CA SER A 4 54.61 -67.89 18.53
C SER A 4 53.17 -67.51 18.24
N SER A 5 52.57 -66.84 19.24
CA SER A 5 51.19 -66.38 19.34
C SER A 5 50.92 -65.25 18.34
N GLY A 6 49.90 -65.42 17.49
CA GLY A 6 49.35 -64.34 16.70
C GLY A 6 48.34 -63.56 17.47
N ALA A 7 48.54 -62.25 17.65
CA ALA A 7 47.62 -61.34 18.21
C ALA A 7 46.59 -60.84 17.16
N LEU A 8 45.28 -61.14 17.38
CA LEU A 8 44.17 -60.69 16.54
C LEU A 8 43.81 -59.23 16.93
N LEU A 9 44.10 -58.28 16.09
CA LEU A 9 43.70 -56.88 16.27
C LEU A 9 42.25 -56.74 15.76
N ALA A 10 41.27 -56.62 16.68
CA ALA A 10 39.90 -56.27 16.34
C ALA A 10 39.78 -54.76 16.07
N LEU A 11 39.61 -54.40 14.78
CA LEU A 11 39.34 -53.02 14.37
C LEU A 11 37.85 -52.73 14.56
N VAL A 12 37.51 -52.01 15.64
CA VAL A 12 36.14 -51.50 15.87
C VAL A 12 35.92 -50.31 14.95
N MET A 13 35.18 -50.49 13.85
CA MET A 13 34.70 -49.42 12.99
C MET A 13 33.54 -48.70 13.74
N LEU A 14 33.85 -47.54 14.32
CA LEU A 14 32.85 -46.61 14.83
C LEU A 14 32.19 -45.93 13.63
N GLY A 15 30.99 -46.43 13.22
CA GLY A 15 30.20 -45.83 12.16
C GLY A 15 29.63 -44.48 12.64
N ALA A 16 30.29 -43.39 12.30
CA ALA A 16 29.72 -42.05 12.44
C ALA A 16 28.55 -41.93 11.43
N THR A 17 27.35 -42.04 11.91
CA THR A 17 26.15 -41.62 11.14
C THR A 17 26.22 -40.11 10.99
N ILE A 18 26.76 -39.66 9.87
CA ILE A 18 26.60 -38.25 9.42
C ILE A 18 25.12 -38.10 9.09
N GLY A 19 24.34 -37.62 10.06
CA GLY A 19 22.99 -37.17 9.82
C GLY A 19 23.06 -36.12 8.74
N SER A 20 22.54 -36.43 7.56
CA SER A 20 22.32 -35.45 6.50
C SER A 20 21.42 -34.38 7.06
N ALA A 21 21.99 -33.26 7.49
CA ALA A 21 21.19 -32.04 7.74
C ALA A 21 20.53 -31.71 6.41
N SER A 22 19.27 -32.03 6.27
CA SER A 22 18.47 -31.59 5.14
C SER A 22 18.57 -30.07 5.11
N ALA A 23 19.17 -29.53 4.07
CA ALA A 23 19.17 -28.10 3.85
C ALA A 23 17.70 -27.67 3.83
N GLN A 24 17.30 -26.91 4.83
CA GLN A 24 15.92 -26.45 4.96
C GLN A 24 15.70 -25.40 3.87
N ASP A 25 14.77 -25.64 2.96
CA ASP A 25 14.45 -24.71 1.89
C ASP A 25 14.05 -23.35 2.48
N VAL A 26 14.82 -22.30 2.15
CA VAL A 26 14.57 -20.94 2.59
C VAL A 26 13.89 -20.17 1.45
N TYR A 27 12.71 -19.66 1.73
CA TYR A 27 11.95 -18.78 0.84
C TYR A 27 12.27 -17.32 1.18
N ALA A 28 13.07 -16.67 0.36
CA ALA A 28 13.46 -15.27 0.54
C ALA A 28 12.62 -14.39 -0.40
N LEU A 29 11.66 -13.64 0.15
CA LEU A 29 10.78 -12.77 -0.60
C LEU A 29 11.32 -11.34 -0.69
N LYS A 30 11.34 -10.77 -1.89
CA LYS A 30 11.68 -9.37 -2.18
C LYS A 30 10.39 -8.55 -2.23
N ILE A 31 10.22 -7.61 -1.29
CA ILE A 31 9.03 -6.77 -1.18
C ILE A 31 9.40 -5.32 -1.42
N GLY A 32 8.88 -4.75 -2.52
CA GLY A 32 9.08 -3.35 -2.88
C GLY A 32 8.15 -2.39 -2.13
N CYS A 33 8.57 -1.14 -2.02
CA CYS A 33 7.74 -0.02 -1.59
C CYS A 33 8.32 1.30 -2.11
N VAL A 34 7.47 2.23 -2.54
CA VAL A 34 7.95 3.55 -2.99
C VAL A 34 8.19 4.54 -1.85
N LEU A 35 7.63 4.25 -0.67
CA LEU A 35 7.70 5.12 0.50
C LEU A 35 9.06 5.00 1.23
N ASP A 36 9.37 6.01 2.04
CA ASP A 36 10.60 6.03 2.82
C ASP A 36 10.59 5.02 3.98
N PRO A 37 11.78 4.62 4.50
CA PRO A 37 11.88 3.62 5.57
C PRO A 37 11.18 3.98 6.87
N GLN A 38 10.91 5.27 7.12
CA GLN A 38 10.28 5.75 8.35
C GLN A 38 8.74 5.77 8.24
N HIS A 39 8.19 5.57 7.04
CA HIS A 39 6.73 5.55 6.87
C HIS A 39 6.08 4.42 7.69
N PRO A 40 4.88 4.62 8.31
CA PRO A 40 4.19 3.60 9.11
C PRO A 40 4.08 2.26 8.40
N LEU A 41 3.80 2.27 7.10
CA LEU A 41 3.70 1.07 6.27
C LEU A 41 4.99 0.23 6.30
N LEU A 42 6.16 0.87 6.27
CA LEU A 42 7.47 0.19 6.36
C LEU A 42 7.79 -0.28 7.79
N VAL A 43 7.26 0.40 8.82
CA VAL A 43 7.35 -0.09 10.22
C VAL A 43 6.60 -1.42 10.33
N GLY A 44 5.37 -1.49 9.82
CA GLY A 44 4.61 -2.74 9.75
C GLY A 44 5.29 -3.81 8.90
N GLY A 45 5.88 -3.42 7.76
CA GLY A 45 6.64 -4.33 6.91
C GLY A 45 7.81 -5.00 7.63
N ARG A 46 8.59 -4.24 8.42
CA ARG A 46 9.64 -4.81 9.28
C ARG A 46 9.07 -5.78 10.32
N ARG A 47 7.95 -5.41 10.93
CA ARG A 47 7.28 -6.31 11.89
C ARG A 47 6.83 -7.61 11.24
N MET A 48 6.26 -7.53 10.03
CA MET A 48 5.92 -8.73 9.24
C MET A 48 7.13 -9.60 8.98
N ALA A 49 8.26 -9.00 8.58
CA ALA A 49 9.49 -9.73 8.30
C ALA A 49 10.02 -10.48 9.53
N GLU A 50 10.09 -9.81 10.68
CA GLU A 50 10.49 -10.40 11.96
C GLU A 50 9.61 -11.58 12.35
N LEU A 51 8.29 -11.41 12.26
CA LEU A 51 7.33 -12.46 12.62
C LEU A 51 7.37 -13.64 11.63
N ALA A 52 7.48 -13.36 10.35
CA ALA A 52 7.57 -14.40 9.32
C ALA A 52 8.81 -15.27 9.53
N GLU A 53 9.98 -14.67 9.77
CA GLU A 53 11.23 -15.41 10.03
C GLU A 53 11.12 -16.22 11.33
N LYS A 54 10.64 -15.60 12.43
CA LYS A 54 10.50 -16.25 13.73
C LYS A 54 9.53 -17.44 13.68
N GLU A 55 8.32 -17.24 13.15
CA GLU A 55 7.26 -18.27 13.17
C GLU A 55 7.48 -19.39 12.16
N SER A 56 8.26 -19.13 11.10
CA SER A 56 8.67 -20.17 10.15
C SER A 56 9.91 -20.95 10.56
N GLY A 57 10.55 -20.60 11.69
CA GLY A 57 11.84 -21.17 12.07
C GLY A 57 12.95 -20.84 11.08
N GLY A 58 12.90 -19.64 10.46
CA GLY A 58 13.88 -19.16 9.49
C GLY A 58 13.64 -19.60 8.04
N LYS A 59 12.56 -20.35 7.77
CA LYS A 59 12.22 -20.81 6.40
C LYS A 59 11.67 -19.69 5.51
N LEU A 60 11.03 -18.67 6.09
CA LEU A 60 10.45 -17.55 5.35
C LEU A 60 11.14 -16.26 5.74
N LYS A 61 11.88 -15.67 4.81
CA LYS A 61 12.57 -14.39 4.97
C LYS A 61 11.94 -13.34 4.09
N ILE A 62 11.77 -12.13 4.61
CA ILE A 62 11.20 -11.00 3.88
C ILE A 62 12.23 -9.88 3.85
N ASN A 63 12.65 -9.50 2.64
CA ASN A 63 13.57 -8.40 2.41
C ASN A 63 12.76 -7.20 1.87
N LEU A 64 12.79 -6.08 2.59
CA LEU A 64 12.10 -4.86 2.21
C LEU A 64 13.01 -3.95 1.40
N TYR A 65 12.50 -3.40 0.31
CA TYR A 65 13.17 -2.49 -0.60
C TYR A 65 12.37 -1.18 -0.69
N PRO A 66 12.58 -0.23 0.25
CA PRO A 66 11.88 1.04 0.30
C PRO A 66 12.39 2.04 -0.75
N SER A 67 11.80 3.25 -0.77
CA SER A 67 12.25 4.39 -1.57
C SER A 67 12.46 4.07 -3.06
N SER A 68 11.54 3.30 -3.64
CA SER A 68 11.57 2.90 -5.06
C SER A 68 12.80 2.12 -5.51
N GLN A 69 13.51 1.40 -4.61
CA GLN A 69 14.71 0.61 -4.96
C GLN A 69 14.44 -0.48 -5.99
N LEU A 70 13.21 -0.97 -6.11
CA LEU A 70 12.79 -1.97 -7.12
C LEU A 70 11.98 -1.35 -8.27
N GLY A 71 12.10 -0.03 -8.48
CA GLY A 71 11.39 0.72 -9.50
C GLY A 71 10.23 1.56 -8.95
N GLY A 72 9.66 2.41 -9.82
CA GLY A 72 8.47 3.20 -9.51
C GLY A 72 7.20 2.33 -9.41
N GLN A 73 6.09 2.95 -8.96
CA GLN A 73 4.82 2.23 -8.66
C GLN A 73 4.36 1.29 -9.79
N ARG A 74 4.34 1.79 -11.03
CA ARG A 74 3.91 0.98 -12.18
C ARG A 74 4.88 -0.16 -12.49
N GLU A 75 6.17 0.14 -12.47
CA GLU A 75 7.22 -0.82 -12.78
C GLU A 75 7.25 -1.96 -11.74
N VAL A 76 7.21 -1.63 -10.45
CA VAL A 76 7.22 -2.67 -9.40
C VAL A 76 5.96 -3.55 -9.48
N LEU A 77 4.79 -2.98 -9.80
CA LEU A 77 3.57 -3.78 -10.00
C LEU A 77 3.67 -4.69 -11.23
N GLN A 78 4.25 -4.23 -12.35
CA GLN A 78 4.52 -5.10 -13.51
C GLN A 78 5.46 -6.25 -13.15
N ASN A 79 6.50 -5.97 -12.38
CA ASN A 79 7.45 -6.97 -11.92
C ASN A 79 6.82 -7.98 -10.93
N VAL A 80 5.88 -7.54 -10.07
CA VAL A 80 5.08 -8.42 -9.20
C VAL A 80 4.15 -9.31 -10.03
N GLN A 81 3.45 -8.75 -11.00
CA GLN A 81 2.58 -9.51 -11.91
C GLN A 81 3.36 -10.60 -12.66
N ALA A 82 4.57 -10.29 -13.12
CA ALA A 82 5.46 -11.22 -13.80
C ALA A 82 6.12 -12.24 -12.86
N GLY A 83 6.13 -11.99 -11.52
CA GLY A 83 6.82 -12.84 -10.53
C GLY A 83 8.34 -12.60 -10.45
N VAL A 84 8.83 -11.46 -10.96
CA VAL A 84 10.25 -11.02 -10.86
C VAL A 84 10.51 -10.38 -9.50
N VAL A 85 9.55 -9.63 -8.99
CA VAL A 85 9.48 -9.14 -7.61
C VAL A 85 8.40 -9.94 -6.89
N ASP A 86 8.68 -10.39 -5.67
CA ASP A 86 7.78 -11.31 -4.99
C ASP A 86 6.53 -10.62 -4.45
N GLY A 87 6.64 -9.35 -4.03
CA GLY A 87 5.48 -8.57 -3.57
C GLY A 87 5.77 -7.09 -3.42
N VAL A 88 4.76 -6.34 -3.02
CA VAL A 88 4.84 -4.89 -2.86
C VAL A 88 3.89 -4.41 -1.77
N LEU A 89 4.32 -3.41 -1.01
CA LEU A 89 3.47 -2.59 -0.15
C LEU A 89 3.06 -1.35 -0.95
N GLU A 90 1.80 -1.28 -1.37
CA GLU A 90 1.38 -0.26 -2.33
C GLU A 90 -0.10 0.13 -2.15
N ALA A 91 -0.45 1.31 -2.63
CA ALA A 91 -1.81 1.81 -2.67
C ALA A 91 -2.70 1.01 -3.64
N THR A 92 -3.92 0.68 -3.23
CA THR A 92 -4.90 0.01 -4.09
C THR A 92 -5.21 0.81 -5.36
N ALA A 93 -5.16 2.13 -5.27
CA ALA A 93 -5.42 3.04 -6.40
C ALA A 93 -4.48 2.80 -7.60
N THR A 94 -3.23 2.41 -7.36
CA THR A 94 -2.26 2.14 -8.43
C THR A 94 -2.54 0.81 -9.15
N LEU A 95 -3.25 -0.11 -8.48
CA LEU A 95 -3.64 -1.39 -9.05
C LEU A 95 -4.75 -1.26 -10.11
N THR A 96 -5.48 -0.15 -10.14
CA THR A 96 -6.60 0.08 -11.09
C THR A 96 -6.21 -0.05 -12.57
N ASN A 97 -4.93 0.14 -12.88
CA ASN A 97 -4.41 -0.04 -14.23
C ASN A 97 -4.22 -1.52 -14.63
N PHE A 98 -4.24 -2.43 -13.67
CA PHE A 98 -4.09 -3.87 -13.85
C PHE A 98 -5.41 -4.61 -13.55
N VAL A 99 -6.15 -4.11 -12.56
CA VAL A 99 -7.43 -4.65 -12.09
C VAL A 99 -8.41 -3.47 -11.96
N PRO A 100 -9.12 -3.11 -13.05
CA PRO A 100 -9.99 -1.93 -13.08
C PRO A 100 -11.03 -1.86 -11.96
N GLN A 101 -11.48 -3.02 -11.47
CA GLN A 101 -12.45 -3.14 -10.37
C GLN A 101 -12.00 -2.41 -9.10
N PHE A 102 -10.68 -2.31 -8.84
CA PHE A 102 -10.17 -1.57 -7.69
C PHE A 102 -10.52 -0.07 -7.72
N GLY A 103 -10.86 0.47 -8.88
CA GLY A 103 -11.34 1.86 -9.00
C GLY A 103 -12.60 2.15 -8.18
N VAL A 104 -13.35 1.13 -7.76
CA VAL A 104 -14.53 1.31 -6.90
C VAL A 104 -14.16 1.71 -5.48
N ILE A 105 -12.97 1.33 -4.99
CA ILE A 105 -12.47 1.77 -3.68
C ILE A 105 -12.13 3.26 -3.70
N ASP A 106 -11.76 3.77 -4.87
CA ASP A 106 -11.40 5.18 -5.10
C ASP A 106 -12.63 6.07 -5.40
N LEU A 107 -13.84 5.64 -5.03
CA LEU A 107 -15.02 6.51 -5.13
C LEU A 107 -14.89 7.67 -4.14
N PRO A 108 -15.09 8.92 -4.57
CA PRO A 108 -14.97 10.09 -3.69
C PRO A 108 -15.91 9.99 -2.48
N TYR A 109 -15.40 10.24 -1.29
CA TYR A 109 -16.16 10.19 -0.04
C TYR A 109 -16.87 8.86 0.24
N LEU A 110 -16.33 7.74 -0.26
CA LEU A 110 -16.91 6.40 -0.10
C LEU A 110 -17.00 5.98 1.37
N ALA A 111 -15.95 6.21 2.15
CA ALA A 111 -15.94 6.00 3.59
C ALA A 111 -15.59 7.29 4.32
N ARG A 112 -16.16 7.49 5.52
CA ARG A 112 -15.95 8.70 6.33
C ARG A 112 -14.89 8.50 7.42
N ASP A 113 -14.65 7.26 7.79
CA ASP A 113 -13.73 6.86 8.85
C ASP A 113 -13.08 5.50 8.54
N GLN A 114 -12.06 5.17 9.31
CA GLN A 114 -11.31 3.93 9.13
C GLN A 114 -12.17 2.68 9.44
N ASP A 115 -13.07 2.75 10.42
CA ASP A 115 -13.91 1.61 10.79
C ASP A 115 -14.84 1.24 9.65
N THR A 116 -15.45 2.23 9.00
CA THR A 116 -16.27 2.03 7.81
C THR A 116 -15.47 1.42 6.67
N ALA A 117 -14.25 1.92 6.43
CA ALA A 117 -13.38 1.38 5.40
C ALA A 117 -12.95 -0.07 5.70
N PHE A 118 -12.57 -0.37 6.93
CA PHE A 118 -12.18 -1.74 7.28
C PHE A 118 -13.33 -2.73 7.25
N ARG A 119 -14.58 -2.31 7.58
CA ARG A 119 -15.76 -3.17 7.34
C ARG A 119 -15.89 -3.57 5.88
N LEU A 120 -15.64 -2.65 4.95
CA LEU A 120 -15.62 -2.99 3.52
C LEU A 120 -14.50 -4.00 3.21
N PHE A 121 -13.27 -3.75 3.66
CA PHE A 121 -12.12 -4.60 3.35
C PHE A 121 -12.17 -6.00 3.99
N ASP A 122 -12.88 -6.13 5.10
CA ASP A 122 -13.11 -7.41 5.78
C ASP A 122 -14.43 -8.09 5.32
N SER A 123 -15.14 -7.51 4.34
CA SER A 123 -16.45 -8.01 3.86
C SER A 123 -16.31 -9.09 2.78
N PRO A 124 -17.34 -9.95 2.63
CA PRO A 124 -17.43 -10.86 1.49
C PRO A 124 -17.45 -10.17 0.12
N VAL A 125 -17.93 -8.92 0.06
CA VAL A 125 -17.95 -8.12 -1.18
C VAL A 125 -16.53 -7.84 -1.64
N PHE A 126 -15.64 -7.43 -0.74
CA PHE A 126 -14.23 -7.19 -1.07
C PHE A 126 -13.54 -8.45 -1.58
N GLU A 127 -13.74 -9.57 -0.88
CA GLU A 127 -13.15 -10.85 -1.28
C GLU A 127 -13.62 -11.30 -2.67
N GLN A 128 -14.92 -11.22 -2.94
CA GLN A 128 -15.50 -11.74 -4.19
C GLN A 128 -15.25 -10.81 -5.38
N GLU A 129 -15.44 -9.51 -5.19
CA GLU A 129 -15.46 -8.53 -6.28
C GLU A 129 -14.06 -7.95 -6.58
N LEU A 130 -13.10 -8.03 -5.64
CA LEU A 130 -11.80 -7.40 -5.78
C LEU A 130 -10.63 -8.38 -5.60
N VAL A 131 -10.62 -9.17 -4.52
CA VAL A 131 -9.48 -10.08 -4.23
C VAL A 131 -9.40 -11.18 -5.27
N LYS A 132 -10.53 -11.83 -5.63
CA LYS A 132 -10.54 -12.87 -6.67
C LYS A 132 -10.13 -12.36 -8.06
N PRO A 133 -10.66 -11.23 -8.57
CA PRO A 133 -10.19 -10.64 -9.82
C PRO A 133 -8.70 -10.25 -9.78
N ALA A 134 -8.19 -9.75 -8.65
CA ALA A 134 -6.77 -9.45 -8.49
C ALA A 134 -5.91 -10.71 -8.65
N ALA A 135 -6.31 -11.83 -8.02
CA ALA A 135 -5.62 -13.10 -8.16
C ALA A 135 -5.59 -13.58 -9.63
N ALA A 136 -6.71 -13.48 -10.35
CA ALA A 136 -6.79 -13.79 -11.77
C ALA A 136 -5.88 -12.91 -12.63
N ALA A 137 -5.64 -11.65 -12.20
CA ALA A 137 -4.73 -10.71 -12.84
C ALA A 137 -3.27 -10.86 -12.40
N GLY A 138 -2.94 -11.82 -11.54
CA GLY A 138 -1.58 -12.10 -11.08
C GLY A 138 -1.18 -11.47 -9.74
N PHE A 139 -2.14 -10.91 -9.00
CA PHE A 139 -1.90 -10.26 -7.72
C PHE A 139 -2.69 -10.93 -6.58
N ARG A 140 -2.01 -11.52 -5.61
CA ARG A 140 -2.63 -11.95 -4.36
C ARG A 140 -2.71 -10.79 -3.38
N VAL A 141 -3.90 -10.35 -3.04
CA VAL A 141 -4.14 -9.44 -1.91
C VAL A 141 -4.00 -10.25 -0.63
N VAL A 142 -3.05 -9.90 0.24
CA VAL A 142 -2.90 -10.60 1.52
C VAL A 142 -3.75 -9.92 2.59
N HIS A 143 -3.52 -8.63 2.84
CA HIS A 143 -4.35 -7.81 3.72
C HIS A 143 -4.23 -6.33 3.33
N VAL A 144 -5.29 -5.57 3.51
CA VAL A 144 -5.24 -4.10 3.59
C VAL A 144 -4.70 -3.73 4.97
N TRP A 145 -3.64 -2.92 5.01
CA TRP A 145 -2.96 -2.57 6.27
C TRP A 145 -3.29 -1.18 6.79
N GLU A 146 -3.54 -0.25 5.89
CA GLU A 146 -3.70 1.15 6.23
C GLU A 146 -4.83 1.77 5.42
N VAL A 147 -5.61 2.60 6.07
CA VAL A 147 -6.57 3.49 5.41
C VAL A 147 -6.28 4.91 5.86
N THR A 148 -6.13 5.81 4.91
CA THR A 148 -5.91 7.23 5.15
C THR A 148 -6.90 8.07 4.36
N PHE A 149 -7.09 9.33 4.79
CA PHE A 149 -7.95 10.28 4.08
C PHE A 149 -7.09 11.38 3.49
N ARG A 150 -7.30 11.65 2.21
CA ARG A 150 -6.43 12.51 1.41
C ARG A 150 -6.92 13.94 1.42
N ASN A 151 -5.97 14.86 1.47
CA ASN A 151 -6.16 16.30 1.53
C ASN A 151 -5.41 16.97 0.39
N VAL A 152 -5.92 18.12 -0.09
CA VAL A 152 -5.26 18.88 -1.15
C VAL A 152 -4.22 19.82 -0.54
N TYR A 153 -3.03 19.88 -1.13
CA TYR A 153 -2.02 20.87 -0.79
C TYR A 153 -1.51 21.59 -2.04
N THR A 154 -1.22 22.89 -1.89
CA THR A 154 -0.88 23.77 -3.00
C THR A 154 0.33 24.66 -2.66
N ARG A 155 1.01 25.13 -3.73
CA ARG A 155 2.18 26.01 -3.62
C ARG A 155 1.78 27.44 -3.28
N ALA A 156 0.95 28.06 -4.09
CA ALA A 156 0.77 29.51 -4.09
C ALA A 156 -0.50 29.99 -3.38
N ARG A 157 -1.62 29.32 -3.52
CA ARG A 157 -2.91 29.81 -3.00
C ARG A 157 -3.62 28.76 -2.16
N PRO A 158 -4.26 29.13 -1.04
CA PRO A 158 -5.06 28.21 -0.23
C PRO A 158 -6.34 27.81 -0.97
N ILE A 159 -6.90 26.68 -0.57
CA ILE A 159 -8.23 26.22 -1.02
C ILE A 159 -9.21 26.39 0.14
N ASN A 160 -10.19 27.26 -0.03
CA ASN A 160 -11.25 27.51 0.93
C ASN A 160 -12.62 27.05 0.40
N SER A 161 -12.73 26.82 -0.91
CA SER A 161 -13.96 26.41 -1.60
C SER A 161 -13.65 25.61 -2.86
N VAL A 162 -14.69 24.99 -3.43
CA VAL A 162 -14.57 24.30 -4.75
C VAL A 162 -14.11 25.26 -5.84
N ALA A 163 -14.51 26.55 -5.77
CA ALA A 163 -14.12 27.54 -6.77
C ALA A 163 -12.60 27.75 -6.85
N ASP A 164 -11.88 27.58 -5.73
CA ASP A 164 -10.43 27.74 -5.66
C ASP A 164 -9.67 26.62 -6.38
N MET A 165 -10.34 25.50 -6.68
CA MET A 165 -9.76 24.39 -7.43
C MET A 165 -9.60 24.71 -8.92
N LYS A 166 -10.39 25.68 -9.42
CA LYS A 166 -10.48 25.96 -10.87
C LYS A 166 -9.12 26.25 -11.51
N GLY A 167 -8.79 25.46 -12.53
CA GLY A 167 -7.60 25.59 -13.37
C GLY A 167 -6.28 25.19 -12.71
N LEU A 168 -6.28 24.75 -11.43
CA LEU A 168 -5.05 24.28 -10.78
C LEU A 168 -4.55 22.99 -11.42
N LYS A 169 -3.29 22.97 -11.79
CA LYS A 169 -2.58 21.76 -12.21
C LYS A 169 -2.27 20.93 -10.96
N LEU A 170 -3.12 19.98 -10.65
CA LEU A 170 -2.96 19.14 -9.46
C LEU A 170 -2.46 17.76 -9.87
N ARG A 171 -1.33 17.37 -9.32
CA ARG A 171 -0.90 15.99 -9.47
C ARG A 171 -1.90 15.08 -8.77
N VAL A 172 -2.26 14.02 -9.45
CA VAL A 172 -3.12 12.95 -8.91
C VAL A 172 -2.45 11.59 -9.12
N ILE A 173 -2.91 10.59 -8.36
CA ILE A 173 -2.57 9.20 -8.64
C ILE A 173 -3.09 8.86 -10.05
N PRO A 174 -2.34 8.11 -10.88
CA PRO A 174 -2.80 7.65 -12.19
C PRO A 174 -3.94 6.63 -12.09
N SER A 175 -5.07 7.04 -11.51
CA SER A 175 -6.32 6.29 -11.37
C SER A 175 -7.46 7.09 -12.00
N PRO A 176 -8.35 6.44 -12.76
CA PRO A 176 -9.50 7.10 -13.38
C PRO A 176 -10.40 7.84 -12.42
N SER A 177 -10.62 7.30 -11.22
CA SER A 177 -11.49 7.92 -10.20
C SER A 177 -10.90 9.23 -9.69
N TYR A 178 -9.57 9.29 -9.48
CA TYR A 178 -8.88 10.53 -9.12
C TYR A 178 -8.98 11.57 -10.23
N ILE A 179 -8.75 11.17 -11.48
CA ILE A 179 -8.85 12.07 -12.64
C ILE A 179 -10.27 12.61 -12.77
N ALA A 180 -11.29 11.77 -12.64
CA ALA A 180 -12.69 12.17 -12.73
C ALA A 180 -13.06 13.18 -11.64
N LEU A 181 -12.72 12.91 -10.36
CA LEU A 181 -13.00 13.82 -9.25
C LEU A 181 -12.37 15.20 -9.47
N PHE A 182 -11.07 15.26 -9.73
CA PHE A 182 -10.37 16.55 -9.83
C PHE A 182 -10.79 17.35 -11.06
N ARG A 183 -11.15 16.68 -12.15
CA ARG A 183 -11.79 17.32 -13.31
C ARG A 183 -13.17 17.90 -12.94
N ALA A 184 -13.99 17.16 -12.24
CA ALA A 184 -15.30 17.63 -11.80
C ALA A 184 -15.19 18.80 -10.82
N LEU A 185 -14.17 18.86 -9.97
CA LEU A 185 -13.84 19.99 -9.11
C LEU A 185 -13.26 21.20 -9.88
N GLY A 186 -13.11 21.11 -11.22
CA GLY A 186 -12.62 22.19 -12.06
C GLY A 186 -11.10 22.33 -12.14
N ALA A 187 -10.35 21.44 -11.52
CA ALA A 187 -8.89 21.40 -11.63
C ALA A 187 -8.43 20.78 -12.95
N ALA A 188 -7.14 20.90 -13.26
CA ALA A 188 -6.45 20.21 -14.33
C ALA A 188 -5.63 19.05 -13.72
N PRO A 189 -6.22 17.85 -13.61
CA PRO A 189 -5.52 16.71 -13.02
C PRO A 189 -4.35 16.29 -13.90
N THR A 190 -3.18 16.13 -13.26
CA THR A 190 -1.90 15.78 -13.91
C THR A 190 -1.41 14.46 -13.32
N PRO A 191 -1.79 13.30 -13.91
CA PRO A 191 -1.33 12.00 -13.43
C PRO A 191 0.19 11.87 -13.59
N MET A 192 0.89 11.53 -12.49
CA MET A 192 2.34 11.26 -12.52
C MET A 192 2.76 10.32 -11.40
N ALA A 193 3.93 9.68 -11.56
CA ALA A 193 4.50 8.79 -10.55
C ALA A 193 4.79 9.55 -9.24
N PHE A 194 4.66 8.85 -8.11
CA PHE A 194 4.79 9.48 -6.78
C PHE A 194 6.19 10.10 -6.55
N GLY A 195 7.24 9.42 -7.00
CA GLY A 195 8.62 9.91 -6.84
C GLY A 195 8.95 11.21 -7.59
N GLU A 196 8.10 11.62 -8.54
CA GLU A 196 8.29 12.85 -9.33
C GLU A 196 7.67 14.09 -8.67
N VAL A 197 6.77 13.89 -7.69
CA VAL A 197 5.89 14.94 -7.15
C VAL A 197 6.68 16.08 -6.50
N TYR A 198 7.65 15.77 -5.65
CA TYR A 198 8.46 16.80 -4.97
C TYR A 198 9.13 17.74 -5.98
N THR A 199 9.82 17.17 -6.96
CA THR A 199 10.53 17.93 -8.00
C THR A 199 9.55 18.74 -8.86
N ALA A 200 8.41 18.17 -9.25
CA ALA A 200 7.39 18.85 -10.02
C ALA A 200 6.77 20.03 -9.27
N LEU A 201 6.53 19.88 -7.97
CA LEU A 201 6.13 20.99 -7.06
C LEU A 201 7.21 22.04 -6.99
N GLN A 202 8.46 21.65 -6.71
CA GLN A 202 9.58 22.58 -6.55
C GLN A 202 9.79 23.42 -7.82
N GLN A 203 9.74 22.81 -9.00
CA GLN A 203 9.92 23.46 -10.29
C GLN A 203 8.67 24.21 -10.78
N GLY A 204 7.50 24.04 -10.15
CA GLY A 204 6.26 24.70 -10.57
C GLY A 204 5.61 24.07 -11.81
N VAL A 205 5.96 22.85 -12.15
CA VAL A 205 5.29 22.08 -13.21
C VAL A 205 3.84 21.80 -12.83
N ILE A 206 3.58 21.59 -11.55
CA ILE A 206 2.27 21.45 -10.94
C ILE A 206 2.06 22.51 -9.84
N ASP A 207 0.80 22.91 -9.64
CA ASP A 207 0.42 23.91 -8.63
C ASP A 207 0.21 23.29 -7.25
N GLY A 208 -0.03 21.98 -7.20
CA GLY A 208 -0.29 21.24 -5.98
C GLY A 208 -0.41 19.75 -6.23
N ALA A 209 -0.72 19.04 -5.16
CA ALA A 209 -1.01 17.62 -5.17
C ALA A 209 -1.95 17.27 -4.02
N GLU A 210 -2.15 15.99 -3.74
CA GLU A 210 -3.04 15.53 -2.69
C GLU A 210 -2.45 14.30 -2.00
N ASN A 211 -2.59 14.25 -0.68
CA ASN A 211 -2.19 13.10 0.15
C ASN A 211 -2.69 13.28 1.58
N ASP A 212 -2.45 12.29 2.42
CA ASP A 212 -2.64 12.41 3.86
C ASP A 212 -1.55 13.26 4.53
N ALA A 213 -1.82 13.75 5.75
CA ALA A 213 -0.96 14.67 6.46
C ALA A 213 0.41 14.08 6.82
N VAL A 214 0.48 12.80 7.19
CA VAL A 214 1.75 12.15 7.55
C VAL A 214 2.63 11.98 6.32
N THR A 215 2.07 11.54 5.19
CA THR A 215 2.80 11.43 3.93
C THR A 215 3.27 12.80 3.45
N TYR A 216 2.44 13.84 3.55
CA TYR A 216 2.81 15.22 3.20
C TYR A 216 4.04 15.72 3.98
N ILE A 217 4.18 15.34 5.27
CA ILE A 217 5.35 15.63 6.10
C ILE A 217 6.55 14.77 5.68
N THR A 218 6.39 13.43 5.66
CA THR A 218 7.52 12.50 5.50
C THR A 218 8.17 12.59 4.12
N THR A 219 7.40 12.99 3.10
CA THR A 219 7.91 13.24 1.74
C THR A 219 8.42 14.67 1.55
N LYS A 220 8.35 15.50 2.60
CA LYS A 220 8.78 16.91 2.58
C LYS A 220 8.00 17.78 1.58
N HIS A 221 6.84 17.33 1.10
CA HIS A 221 6.02 18.13 0.19
C HIS A 221 5.61 19.47 0.83
N MET A 222 5.51 19.53 2.16
CA MET A 222 5.24 20.77 2.91
C MET A 222 6.30 21.85 2.76
N GLU A 223 7.53 21.51 2.35
CA GLU A 223 8.59 22.48 2.09
C GLU A 223 8.33 23.30 0.81
N VAL A 224 7.71 22.66 -0.18
CA VAL A 224 7.49 23.18 -1.53
C VAL A 224 6.04 23.53 -1.85
N ALA A 225 5.07 23.09 -1.04
CA ALA A 225 3.64 23.38 -1.17
C ALA A 225 3.06 23.71 0.22
N ARG A 226 2.98 25.00 0.56
CA ARG A 226 2.79 25.48 1.93
C ARG A 226 1.34 25.80 2.32
N ASN A 227 0.37 25.37 1.53
CA ASN A 227 -1.06 25.47 1.86
C ASN A 227 -1.66 24.06 1.87
N LEU A 228 -2.30 23.67 2.96
CA LEU A 228 -2.97 22.39 3.13
C LEU A 228 -4.46 22.64 3.38
N ALA A 229 -5.33 22.10 2.52
CA ALA A 229 -6.77 22.15 2.70
C ALA A 229 -7.28 20.76 3.14
N LEU A 230 -7.93 20.69 4.29
CA LEU A 230 -8.45 19.44 4.86
C LEU A 230 -9.74 19.03 4.15
N THR A 231 -9.60 18.53 2.94
CA THR A 231 -10.72 18.16 2.06
C THR A 231 -11.23 16.75 2.27
N SER A 232 -10.42 15.84 2.80
CA SER A 232 -10.75 14.42 3.05
C SER A 232 -11.51 13.76 1.89
N HIS A 233 -11.16 14.12 0.67
CA HIS A 233 -11.93 13.87 -0.56
C HIS A 233 -11.91 12.42 -1.04
N MET A 234 -10.87 11.67 -0.65
CA MET A 234 -10.70 10.25 -1.00
C MET A 234 -10.13 9.49 0.20
N MET A 235 -10.59 8.28 0.42
CA MET A 235 -9.81 7.33 1.19
C MET A 235 -8.71 6.74 0.31
N LEU A 236 -7.58 6.39 0.90
CA LEU A 236 -6.52 5.61 0.28
C LEU A 236 -6.26 4.37 1.12
N ALA A 237 -6.33 3.20 0.52
CA ALA A 237 -5.96 1.96 1.17
C ALA A 237 -4.57 1.52 0.71
N ASN A 238 -3.68 1.23 1.66
CA ASN A 238 -2.38 0.62 1.40
C ASN A 238 -2.44 -0.87 1.76
N THR A 239 -1.91 -1.68 0.87
CA THR A 239 -2.14 -3.12 0.85
C THR A 239 -0.83 -3.86 0.65
N PHE A 240 -0.70 -5.03 1.27
CA PHE A 240 0.33 -5.99 0.92
C PHE A 240 -0.16 -6.88 -0.22
N PHE A 241 0.44 -6.68 -1.39
CA PHE A 241 0.26 -7.54 -2.56
C PHE A 241 1.46 -8.48 -2.70
N ILE A 242 1.19 -9.73 -3.03
CA ILE A 242 2.21 -10.71 -3.42
C ILE A 242 1.89 -11.21 -4.83
N SER A 243 2.91 -11.53 -5.62
CA SER A 243 2.73 -12.19 -6.91
C SER A 243 1.91 -13.47 -6.74
N GLU A 244 0.84 -13.63 -7.50
CA GLU A 244 0.07 -14.88 -7.47
C GLU A 244 0.94 -16.09 -7.82
N ARG A 245 1.91 -15.93 -8.75
CA ARG A 245 2.86 -16.99 -9.10
C ARG A 245 3.75 -17.39 -7.93
N VAL A 246 4.20 -16.41 -7.14
CA VAL A 246 4.99 -16.65 -5.92
C VAL A 246 4.12 -17.30 -4.85
N TRP A 247 2.93 -16.78 -4.64
CA TRP A 247 1.96 -17.32 -3.69
C TRP A 247 1.67 -18.80 -3.94
N GLN A 248 1.45 -19.20 -5.19
CA GLN A 248 1.16 -20.59 -5.53
C GLN A 248 2.33 -21.55 -5.26
N ARG A 249 3.56 -21.06 -5.28
CA ARG A 249 4.78 -21.87 -5.00
C ARG A 249 5.11 -21.98 -3.52
N LEU A 250 4.55 -21.11 -2.68
CA LEU A 250 4.78 -21.20 -1.23
C LEU A 250 4.07 -22.44 -0.67
N PRO A 251 4.73 -23.19 0.23
CA PRO A 251 4.08 -24.22 1.05
C PRO A 251 2.91 -23.66 1.87
N ASP A 252 1.92 -24.47 2.16
CA ASP A 252 0.71 -24.00 2.83
C ASP A 252 0.97 -23.55 4.27
N ASP A 253 1.91 -24.18 4.98
CA ASP A 253 2.35 -23.74 6.30
C ASP A 253 2.97 -22.33 6.24
N LEU A 254 3.81 -22.03 5.23
CA LEU A 254 4.40 -20.71 5.05
C LEU A 254 3.37 -19.66 4.59
N LYS A 255 2.35 -20.05 3.81
CA LYS A 255 1.21 -19.18 3.50
C LYS A 255 0.46 -18.76 4.76
N GLN A 256 0.23 -19.69 5.71
CA GLN A 256 -0.42 -19.37 6.98
C GLN A 256 0.45 -18.46 7.85
N VAL A 257 1.76 -18.73 7.93
CA VAL A 257 2.71 -17.86 8.62
C VAL A 257 2.68 -16.44 8.03
N LEU A 258 2.72 -16.32 6.69
CA LEU A 258 2.69 -15.02 6.02
C LEU A 258 1.40 -14.26 6.27
N LYS A 259 0.24 -14.93 6.21
CA LYS A 259 -1.06 -14.31 6.52
C LYS A 259 -1.10 -13.80 7.96
N LYS A 260 -0.68 -14.62 8.94
CA LYS A 260 -0.65 -14.23 10.35
C LYS A 260 0.29 -13.07 10.58
N ALA A 261 1.52 -13.13 10.05
CA ALA A 261 2.49 -12.04 10.17
C ALA A 261 1.99 -10.73 9.50
N SER A 262 1.29 -10.84 8.38
CA SER A 262 0.66 -9.71 7.69
C SER A 262 -0.47 -9.08 8.52
N LEU A 263 -1.27 -9.87 9.22
CA LEU A 263 -2.34 -9.36 10.10
C LEU A 263 -1.78 -8.62 11.31
N GLU A 264 -0.72 -9.14 11.93
CA GLU A 264 0.01 -8.46 13.01
C GLU A 264 0.68 -7.17 12.53
N ALA A 265 1.18 -7.14 11.28
CA ALA A 265 1.71 -5.94 10.64
C ALA A 265 0.62 -4.86 10.50
N ARG A 266 -0.61 -5.23 10.09
CA ARG A 266 -1.76 -4.31 10.05
C ARG A 266 -1.97 -3.62 11.41
N ALA A 267 -1.98 -4.37 12.51
CA ALA A 267 -2.12 -3.81 13.85
C ALA A 267 -0.98 -2.84 14.19
N THR A 268 0.25 -3.18 13.81
CA THR A 268 1.42 -2.30 14.00
C THR A 268 1.30 -1.00 13.20
N VAL A 269 0.89 -1.09 11.92
CA VAL A 269 0.67 0.09 11.06
C VAL A 269 -0.41 0.99 11.65
N THR A 270 -1.55 0.42 12.07
CA THR A 270 -2.66 1.16 12.68
C THR A 270 -2.21 1.91 13.93
N ALA A 271 -1.46 1.25 14.83
CA ALA A 271 -0.95 1.87 16.05
C ALA A 271 0.07 2.99 15.77
N GLU A 272 1.00 2.77 14.83
CA GLU A 272 1.97 3.80 14.41
C GLU A 272 1.27 4.97 13.72
N ARG A 273 0.25 4.69 12.93
CA ARG A 273 -0.53 5.72 12.24
C ARG A 273 -1.27 6.61 13.24
N ALA A 274 -1.98 6.02 14.19
CA ALA A 274 -2.72 6.77 15.21
C ALA A 274 -1.83 7.75 15.99
N LYS A 275 -0.60 7.32 16.34
CA LYS A 275 0.39 8.21 17.00
C LYS A 275 0.78 9.39 16.13
N ARG A 276 0.99 9.16 14.82
CA ARG A 276 1.45 10.19 13.89
C ARG A 276 0.33 11.12 13.46
N ASP A 277 -0.86 10.61 13.20
CA ASP A 277 -2.01 11.42 12.80
C ASP A 277 -2.39 12.45 13.87
N THR A 278 -2.34 12.04 15.16
CA THR A 278 -2.59 12.94 16.29
C THR A 278 -1.64 14.14 16.29
N LYS A 279 -0.38 13.92 15.90
CA LYS A 279 0.67 14.95 15.95
C LYS A 279 0.81 15.71 14.62
N ALA A 280 0.42 15.09 13.50
CA ALA A 280 0.75 15.60 12.16
C ALA A 280 0.21 17.02 11.91
N LEU A 281 -1.04 17.30 12.29
CA LEU A 281 -1.62 18.63 12.07
C LEU A 281 -0.96 19.70 12.93
N ASP A 282 -0.50 19.37 14.14
CA ASP A 282 0.22 20.29 15.00
C ASP A 282 1.62 20.55 14.45
N ASP A 283 2.34 19.52 14.02
CA ASP A 283 3.65 19.65 13.38
C ASP A 283 3.56 20.52 12.10
N ILE A 284 2.51 20.33 11.29
CA ILE A 284 2.24 21.15 10.11
C ILE A 284 2.01 22.62 10.47
N ARG A 285 1.21 22.91 11.51
CA ARG A 285 0.97 24.28 11.98
C ARG A 285 2.23 24.94 12.56
N VAL A 286 3.00 24.19 13.36
CA VAL A 286 4.29 24.67 13.91
C VAL A 286 5.29 24.98 12.81
N ALA A 287 5.28 24.22 11.71
CA ALA A 287 6.09 24.50 10.52
C ALA A 287 5.63 25.74 9.73
N GLY A 288 4.57 26.43 10.18
CA GLY A 288 4.04 27.64 9.55
C GLY A 288 3.33 27.36 8.22
N ILE A 289 2.79 26.17 8.06
CA ILE A 289 1.95 25.81 6.91
C ILE A 289 0.56 26.40 7.10
N ASN A 290 0.02 27.03 6.07
CA ASN A 290 -1.35 27.54 6.06
C ASN A 290 -2.33 26.37 5.93
N VAL A 291 -3.11 26.10 6.98
CA VAL A 291 -4.09 25.01 7.01
C VAL A 291 -5.49 25.59 6.91
N THR A 292 -6.24 25.18 5.89
CA THR A 292 -7.65 25.56 5.71
C THR A 292 -8.58 24.39 5.97
N GLN A 293 -9.80 24.69 6.40
CA GLN A 293 -10.88 23.73 6.64
C GLN A 293 -12.10 24.18 5.83
N PRO A 294 -12.15 23.87 4.52
CA PRO A 294 -13.28 24.24 3.69
C PRO A 294 -14.56 23.51 4.11
N ASP A 295 -15.72 24.10 3.80
CA ASP A 295 -16.97 23.35 3.87
C ASP A 295 -16.93 22.17 2.90
N LEU A 296 -17.09 20.95 3.43
CA LEU A 296 -16.99 19.72 2.64
C LEU A 296 -18.26 19.39 1.87
N ALA A 297 -19.40 20.00 2.20
CA ALA A 297 -20.67 19.67 1.53
C ALA A 297 -20.62 19.93 0.02
N PRO A 298 -20.12 21.09 -0.48
CA PRO A 298 -19.96 21.30 -1.92
C PRO A 298 -18.97 20.33 -2.59
N PHE A 299 -17.86 20.00 -1.93
CA PHE A 299 -16.88 19.03 -2.44
C PHE A 299 -17.49 17.63 -2.54
N THR A 300 -18.23 17.21 -1.49
CA THR A 300 -18.94 15.92 -1.46
C THR A 300 -19.98 15.83 -2.57
N ALA A 301 -20.76 16.90 -2.78
CA ALA A 301 -21.78 16.94 -3.83
C ALA A 301 -21.16 16.77 -5.22
N VAL A 302 -20.05 17.47 -5.51
CA VAL A 302 -19.30 17.30 -6.78
C VAL A 302 -18.72 15.89 -6.89
N GLY A 303 -18.13 15.35 -5.81
CA GLY A 303 -17.61 13.99 -5.79
C GLY A 303 -18.68 12.94 -6.12
N GLN A 304 -19.88 13.07 -5.53
CA GLN A 304 -20.99 12.15 -5.78
C GLN A 304 -21.51 12.22 -7.23
N GLN A 305 -21.43 13.38 -7.90
CA GLN A 305 -21.79 13.49 -9.32
C GLN A 305 -20.91 12.61 -10.22
N THR A 306 -19.67 12.32 -9.82
CA THR A 306 -18.76 11.43 -10.58
C THR A 306 -19.16 9.96 -10.49
N TYR A 307 -20.00 9.57 -9.52
CA TYR A 307 -20.39 8.17 -9.34
C TYR A 307 -21.08 7.58 -10.55
N LYS A 308 -21.88 8.36 -11.28
CA LYS A 308 -22.55 7.90 -12.49
C LYS A 308 -21.54 7.54 -13.59
N GLU A 309 -20.59 8.44 -13.88
CA GLU A 309 -19.52 8.20 -14.85
C GLU A 309 -18.67 6.98 -14.45
N LEU A 310 -18.31 6.90 -13.17
CA LEU A 310 -17.50 5.80 -12.66
C LEU A 310 -18.27 4.47 -12.67
N ALA A 311 -19.57 4.47 -12.40
CA ALA A 311 -20.41 3.28 -12.46
C ALA A 311 -20.61 2.76 -13.90
N GLU A 312 -20.69 3.63 -14.89
CA GLU A 312 -20.72 3.26 -16.31
C GLU A 312 -19.43 2.51 -16.71
N ARG A 313 -18.29 2.90 -16.10
CA ARG A 313 -16.98 2.30 -16.39
C ARG A 313 -16.72 1.02 -15.57
N LEU A 314 -17.09 1.01 -14.29
CA LEU A 314 -16.77 -0.06 -13.33
C LEU A 314 -17.88 -1.13 -13.25
N GLY A 315 -19.09 -0.80 -13.69
CA GLY A 315 -20.29 -1.60 -13.54
C GLY A 315 -21.16 -1.12 -12.37
N ASN A 316 -22.46 -0.87 -12.66
CA ASN A 316 -23.42 -0.39 -11.68
C ASN A 316 -23.59 -1.35 -10.49
N ASP A 317 -23.57 -2.66 -10.75
CA ASP A 317 -23.70 -3.69 -9.73
C ASP A 317 -22.54 -3.65 -8.73
N LEU A 318 -21.29 -3.57 -9.21
CA LEU A 318 -20.10 -3.46 -8.38
C LEU A 318 -20.13 -2.21 -7.49
N VAL A 319 -20.45 -1.04 -8.07
CA VAL A 319 -20.56 0.22 -7.33
C VAL A 319 -21.63 0.12 -6.25
N SER A 320 -22.81 -0.44 -6.57
CA SER A 320 -23.92 -0.61 -5.62
C SER A 320 -23.54 -1.52 -4.46
N LYS A 321 -22.87 -2.66 -4.74
CA LYS A 321 -22.41 -3.60 -3.71
C LYS A 321 -21.40 -2.96 -2.76
N VAL A 322 -20.41 -2.25 -3.31
CA VAL A 322 -19.36 -1.63 -2.50
C VAL A 322 -19.90 -0.46 -1.68
N VAL A 323 -20.71 0.41 -2.26
CA VAL A 323 -21.41 1.49 -1.51
C VAL A 323 -22.34 0.91 -0.44
N GLY A 324 -23.00 -0.23 -0.72
CA GLY A 324 -23.82 -0.93 0.28
C GLY A 324 -23.00 -1.46 1.46
N ALA A 325 -21.79 -1.94 1.22
CA ALA A 325 -20.89 -2.49 2.25
C ALA A 325 -20.24 -1.39 3.14
N THR A 326 -20.38 -0.10 2.79
CA THR A 326 -19.90 1.03 3.61
C THR A 326 -21.00 1.70 4.43
N LYS A 327 -22.22 1.24 4.35
CA LYS A 327 -23.36 1.72 5.15
C LYS A 327 -23.50 0.87 6.42
#